data_a970d0a7cbffab97e2b3eb5f56fdb076
#
_entry.id   a970d0a7cbffab97e2b3eb5f56fdb076
#
_cell.length_a   1.000
_cell.length_b   1.000
_cell.length_c   1.000
_cell.angle_alpha   90.00
_cell.angle_beta   90.00
_cell.angle_gamma   90.00
#
_symmetry.space_group_name_H-M   'P 1'
#
loop_
_entity.id
_entity.type
_entity.pdbx_description
1 polymer ?
#
loop_
_entity_poly.entity_id
_entity_poly.type
_entity_poly.pdbx_seq_one_letter_code
_entity_poly.pdbx_strand_id
1 'polypeptide(L)'
;MVRGVETPFPSLADLGYLIFPIGGVVALLLFARAAGTSGVSRTRLVLDGVLVAGSLFAVSWSTALGAVLHAGSTGSLGTVVSLAYPASDLVLVTMAVMALLAAKTTRRTPPLLVAGLALMGVADSAFAYLTATGQYGSSSVTDAGWSAAYVLFGLGALTWRPAETKSRPVAGADAPPLPVRQALLWPPYLPLGLACLLATYRVLTRLGPDPVFVSTGLLVVVLFIRQLLTMAENRRLVRDVAAREHELHHQAFHDPLTGLANRALFTDRLEHAVELQRRGRRPLALLYLDLDHFKLVNDSMGHAAGDALLVRVAERLRGALRTSDTIARLGGDEFAVLIEEGADESLDIAHRVVDAFNATFTIDGQALAMRASVGLVPTQPQARSVSAGQLLKCGDVAMYAAKRSDEPLAVFDATMHDSDTDERQLRLDLAAAVANDQIAAAYQPLVAAGSGLLVGVEALARWTHPPGVRSGPTASSPWRSRRG
;
A
#
# COMPACT_ATOMS: atom_id res chain seq x y z
N MET A 1 -60.77 -24.20 6.15
CA MET A 1 -62.21 -24.17 5.68
C MET A 1 -62.95 -25.26 6.39
N VAL A 2 -63.54 -24.94 7.56
CA VAL A 2 -64.35 -25.89 8.32
C VAL A 2 -65.69 -25.28 8.53
N ARG A 3 -66.57 -25.30 7.58
CA ARG A 3 -67.94 -24.79 7.50
C ARG A 3 -68.04 -23.55 6.57
N GLY A 4 -68.14 -23.67 5.32
CA GLY A 4 -68.89 -22.79 4.38
C GLY A 4 -69.21 -21.31 4.74
N VAL A 5 -68.48 -20.71 5.68
CA VAL A 5 -68.59 -19.33 6.10
C VAL A 5 -67.56 -18.55 5.32
N GLU A 6 -67.98 -17.71 4.39
CA GLU A 6 -67.15 -16.70 3.77
C GLU A 6 -66.54 -15.82 4.87
N THR A 7 -65.21 -15.89 5.05
CA THR A 7 -64.52 -15.00 5.99
C THR A 7 -64.62 -13.59 5.45
N PRO A 8 -65.05 -12.60 6.24
CA PRO A 8 -65.15 -11.22 5.77
C PRO A 8 -63.74 -10.72 5.43
N PHE A 9 -63.60 -10.09 4.27
CA PHE A 9 -62.35 -9.42 3.89
C PHE A 9 -62.54 -7.91 3.97
N PRO A 10 -61.71 -7.16 4.67
CA PRO A 10 -60.54 -7.58 5.46
C PRO A 10 -60.92 -8.24 6.79
N SER A 11 -60.12 -9.17 7.28
CA SER A 11 -60.27 -9.95 8.49
C SER A 11 -59.25 -9.56 9.57
N LEU A 12 -59.43 -10.02 10.81
CA LEU A 12 -58.40 -9.85 11.87
C LEU A 12 -57.06 -10.50 11.55
N ALA A 13 -57.06 -11.51 10.66
CA ALA A 13 -55.81 -12.15 10.21
C ALA A 13 -54.95 -11.18 9.40
N ASP A 14 -55.54 -10.30 8.62
CA ASP A 14 -54.84 -9.30 7.80
C ASP A 14 -54.06 -8.31 8.68
N LEU A 15 -54.55 -8.01 9.87
CA LEU A 15 -53.84 -7.17 10.84
C LEU A 15 -52.54 -7.82 11.29
N GLY A 16 -52.54 -9.14 11.52
CA GLY A 16 -51.31 -9.90 11.85
C GLY A 16 -50.31 -9.90 10.72
N TYR A 17 -50.75 -10.05 9.48
CA TYR A 17 -49.89 -10.01 8.31
C TYR A 17 -49.26 -8.62 8.06
N LEU A 18 -49.98 -7.53 8.30
CA LEU A 18 -49.49 -6.16 8.16
C LEU A 18 -48.50 -5.75 9.28
N ILE A 19 -48.46 -6.48 10.41
CA ILE A 19 -47.42 -6.27 11.45
C ILE A 19 -46.07 -6.89 11.04
N PHE A 20 -46.09 -7.98 10.30
CA PHE A 20 -44.86 -8.67 9.84
C PHE A 20 -43.88 -7.76 9.11
N PRO A 21 -44.25 -6.94 8.12
CA PRO A 21 -43.39 -5.99 7.44
C PRO A 21 -42.70 -5.00 8.39
N ILE A 22 -43.40 -4.53 9.42
CA ILE A 22 -42.82 -3.61 10.42
C ILE A 22 -41.68 -4.28 11.18
N GLY A 23 -41.91 -5.52 11.64
CA GLY A 23 -40.87 -6.33 12.28
C GLY A 23 -39.66 -6.58 11.35
N GLY A 24 -39.96 -6.87 10.08
CA GLY A 24 -38.95 -7.07 9.03
C GLY A 24 -38.08 -5.83 8.79
N VAL A 25 -38.67 -4.65 8.70
CA VAL A 25 -37.97 -3.37 8.58
C VAL A 25 -37.03 -3.15 9.78
N VAL A 26 -37.54 -3.34 11.00
CA VAL A 26 -36.75 -3.18 12.23
C VAL A 26 -35.56 -4.16 12.23
N ALA A 27 -35.79 -5.44 11.90
CA ALA A 27 -34.73 -6.44 11.84
C ALA A 27 -33.66 -6.11 10.80
N LEU A 28 -34.06 -5.64 9.61
CA LEU A 28 -33.10 -5.23 8.55
C LEU A 28 -32.32 -3.96 8.93
N LEU A 29 -32.91 -3.00 9.61
CA LEU A 29 -32.24 -1.81 10.13
C LEU A 29 -31.21 -2.18 11.20
N LEU A 30 -31.54 -3.09 12.12
CA LEU A 30 -30.61 -3.59 13.13
C LEU A 30 -29.47 -4.36 12.49
N PHE A 31 -29.74 -5.18 11.48
CA PHE A 31 -28.76 -5.90 10.72
C PHE A 31 -27.80 -4.94 9.98
N ALA A 32 -28.31 -3.93 9.29
CA ALA A 32 -27.53 -2.93 8.57
C ALA A 32 -26.59 -2.15 9.53
N ARG A 33 -27.07 -1.81 10.74
CA ARG A 33 -26.24 -1.19 11.79
C ARG A 33 -25.11 -2.12 12.26
N ALA A 34 -25.41 -3.39 12.48
CA ALA A 34 -24.45 -4.38 12.97
C ALA A 34 -23.39 -4.75 11.90
N ALA A 35 -23.76 -4.71 10.62
CA ALA A 35 -22.87 -5.05 9.50
C ALA A 35 -21.79 -3.99 9.20
N GLY A 36 -21.93 -2.76 9.67
CA GLY A 36 -21.02 -1.65 9.46
C GLY A 36 -20.97 -1.21 7.99
N THR A 37 -21.26 0.05 7.73
CA THR A 37 -21.26 0.64 6.36
C THR A 37 -19.93 1.30 6.05
N SER A 38 -18.81 0.59 5.95
CA SER A 38 -17.55 1.24 5.62
C SER A 38 -17.12 0.95 4.18
N GLY A 39 -17.00 2.01 3.37
CA GLY A 39 -16.34 1.99 2.05
C GLY A 39 -17.26 1.98 0.82
N VAL A 40 -18.58 2.00 0.98
CA VAL A 40 -19.50 2.17 -0.17
C VAL A 40 -19.92 3.64 -0.25
N SER A 41 -19.79 4.27 -1.42
CA SER A 41 -20.27 5.63 -1.66
C SER A 41 -21.77 5.70 -1.38
N ARG A 42 -22.20 6.69 -0.56
CA ARG A 42 -23.63 6.92 -0.26
C ARG A 42 -24.46 7.12 -1.52
N THR A 43 -23.92 7.81 -2.49
CA THR A 43 -24.56 8.07 -3.79
C THR A 43 -24.83 6.77 -4.53
N ARG A 44 -23.87 5.84 -4.55
CA ARG A 44 -24.02 4.54 -5.18
C ARG A 44 -25.09 3.71 -4.50
N LEU A 45 -25.11 3.71 -3.15
CA LEU A 45 -26.11 2.99 -2.37
C LEU A 45 -27.52 3.50 -2.67
N VAL A 46 -27.70 4.82 -2.76
CA VAL A 46 -29.00 5.43 -3.11
C VAL A 46 -29.42 5.04 -4.53
N LEU A 47 -28.51 5.09 -5.50
CA LEU A 47 -28.83 4.70 -6.88
C LEU A 47 -29.18 3.21 -7.00
N ASP A 48 -28.46 2.34 -6.29
CA ASP A 48 -28.79 0.90 -6.22
C ASP A 48 -30.18 0.69 -5.58
N GLY A 49 -30.52 1.45 -4.52
CA GLY A 49 -31.82 1.43 -3.90
C GLY A 49 -32.97 1.88 -4.85
N VAL A 50 -32.75 2.96 -5.59
CA VAL A 50 -33.71 3.45 -6.59
C VAL A 50 -33.92 2.42 -7.72
N LEU A 51 -32.82 1.79 -8.18
CA LEU A 51 -32.87 0.74 -9.22
C LEU A 51 -33.69 -0.46 -8.75
N VAL A 52 -33.41 -0.99 -7.55
CA VAL A 52 -34.11 -2.15 -7.01
C VAL A 52 -35.58 -1.82 -6.74
N ALA A 53 -35.84 -0.75 -6.00
CA ALA A 53 -37.21 -0.36 -5.64
C ALA A 53 -38.07 -0.03 -6.88
N GLY A 54 -37.53 0.77 -7.80
CA GLY A 54 -38.20 1.16 -9.03
C GLY A 54 -38.47 -0.02 -9.95
N SER A 55 -37.50 -0.95 -10.07
CA SER A 55 -37.69 -2.16 -10.89
C SER A 55 -38.72 -3.11 -10.32
N LEU A 56 -38.66 -3.35 -9.01
CA LEU A 56 -39.67 -4.18 -8.33
C LEU A 56 -41.06 -3.54 -8.39
N PHE A 57 -41.15 -2.21 -8.28
CA PHE A 57 -42.41 -1.48 -8.45
C PHE A 57 -42.95 -1.65 -9.88
N ALA A 58 -42.11 -1.51 -10.92
CA ALA A 58 -42.52 -1.71 -12.32
C ALA A 58 -43.02 -3.13 -12.57
N VAL A 59 -42.37 -4.14 -11.98
CA VAL A 59 -42.80 -5.54 -12.05
C VAL A 59 -44.14 -5.73 -11.33
N SER A 60 -44.26 -5.26 -10.09
CA SER A 60 -45.47 -5.39 -9.28
C SER A 60 -46.69 -4.66 -9.90
N TRP A 61 -46.45 -3.46 -10.47
CA TRP A 61 -47.47 -2.71 -11.21
C TRP A 61 -47.95 -3.48 -12.45
N SER A 62 -47.03 -4.13 -13.15
CA SER A 62 -47.35 -4.91 -14.35
C SER A 62 -48.11 -6.18 -14.06
N THR A 63 -48.06 -6.68 -12.83
CA THR A 63 -48.70 -7.94 -12.39
C THR A 63 -49.82 -7.70 -11.38
N ALA A 64 -49.48 -7.52 -10.12
CA ALA A 64 -50.42 -7.52 -9.02
C ALA A 64 -51.12 -6.16 -8.78
N LEU A 65 -50.30 -5.07 -8.61
CA LEU A 65 -50.83 -3.75 -8.25
C LEU A 65 -51.78 -3.21 -9.32
N GLY A 66 -51.40 -3.35 -10.61
CA GLY A 66 -52.25 -2.92 -11.72
C GLY A 66 -53.57 -3.71 -11.78
N ALA A 67 -53.53 -5.04 -11.56
CA ALA A 67 -54.73 -5.87 -11.55
C ALA A 67 -55.69 -5.50 -10.41
N VAL A 68 -55.15 -5.32 -9.19
CA VAL A 68 -55.95 -4.92 -8.01
C VAL A 68 -56.66 -3.56 -8.22
N LEU A 69 -55.91 -2.58 -8.79
CA LEU A 69 -56.50 -1.25 -9.06
C LEU A 69 -57.58 -1.25 -10.14
N HIS A 70 -57.46 -2.10 -11.17
CA HIS A 70 -58.43 -2.18 -12.27
C HIS A 70 -59.64 -3.08 -11.97
N ALA A 71 -59.51 -4.00 -10.99
CA ALA A 71 -60.59 -4.91 -10.61
C ALA A 71 -61.78 -4.21 -9.90
N GLY A 72 -61.65 -2.94 -9.51
CA GLY A 72 -62.70 -2.14 -8.91
C GLY A 72 -63.31 -2.81 -7.68
N SER A 73 -62.76 -2.63 -6.50
CA SER A 73 -63.00 -3.47 -5.37
C SER A 73 -64.26 -3.13 -4.52
N THR A 74 -64.64 -4.07 -3.82
CA THR A 74 -65.54 -4.31 -2.68
C THR A 74 -65.45 -3.32 -1.49
N GLY A 75 -65.03 -2.03 -1.68
CA GLY A 75 -64.97 -1.01 -0.63
C GLY A 75 -63.56 -0.45 -0.44
N SER A 76 -63.44 0.79 0.03
CA SER A 76 -62.20 1.52 0.18
C SER A 76 -61.19 0.82 1.09
N LEU A 77 -61.63 0.16 2.17
CA LEU A 77 -60.77 -0.53 3.12
C LEU A 77 -60.13 -1.82 2.53
N GLY A 78 -60.94 -2.60 1.80
CA GLY A 78 -60.45 -3.81 1.12
C GLY A 78 -59.38 -3.50 0.07
N THR A 79 -59.54 -2.42 -0.70
CA THR A 79 -58.55 -1.97 -1.67
C THR A 79 -57.25 -1.57 -1.00
N VAL A 80 -57.30 -0.80 0.09
CA VAL A 80 -56.13 -0.38 0.84
C VAL A 80 -55.34 -1.58 1.39
N VAL A 81 -56.03 -2.56 1.98
CA VAL A 81 -55.40 -3.78 2.49
C VAL A 81 -54.77 -4.60 1.35
N SER A 82 -55.47 -4.81 0.23
CA SER A 82 -54.98 -5.56 -0.92
C SER A 82 -53.74 -4.91 -1.56
N LEU A 83 -53.63 -3.57 -1.54
CA LEU A 83 -52.45 -2.86 -2.02
C LEU A 83 -51.29 -2.83 -1.02
N ALA A 84 -51.61 -2.92 0.29
CA ALA A 84 -50.61 -2.87 1.34
C ALA A 84 -49.65 -4.08 1.30
N TYR A 85 -50.10 -5.27 0.92
CA TYR A 85 -49.26 -6.47 0.79
C TYR A 85 -48.13 -6.29 -0.23
N PRO A 86 -48.40 -6.11 -1.54
CA PRO A 86 -47.33 -5.94 -2.51
C PRO A 86 -46.46 -4.71 -2.23
N ALA A 87 -47.01 -3.66 -1.65
CA ALA A 87 -46.23 -2.45 -1.32
C ALA A 87 -45.24 -2.71 -0.17
N SER A 88 -45.68 -3.43 0.88
CA SER A 88 -44.80 -3.78 2.01
C SER A 88 -43.69 -4.72 1.59
N ASP A 89 -43.98 -5.71 0.74
CA ASP A 89 -42.99 -6.64 0.21
C ASP A 89 -41.93 -5.93 -0.62
N LEU A 90 -42.35 -4.98 -1.46
CA LEU A 90 -41.43 -4.13 -2.22
C LEU A 90 -40.41 -3.43 -1.30
N VAL A 91 -40.88 -2.87 -0.18
CA VAL A 91 -39.98 -2.20 0.79
C VAL A 91 -39.05 -3.22 1.44
N LEU A 92 -39.57 -4.36 1.91
CA LEU A 92 -38.79 -5.38 2.59
C LEU A 92 -37.72 -5.99 1.68
N VAL A 93 -38.09 -6.38 0.46
CA VAL A 93 -37.14 -6.95 -0.51
C VAL A 93 -36.07 -5.92 -0.90
N THR A 94 -36.49 -4.67 -1.12
CA THR A 94 -35.50 -3.58 -1.41
C THR A 94 -34.53 -3.40 -0.26
N MET A 95 -35.02 -3.28 0.97
CA MET A 95 -34.14 -3.13 2.14
C MET A 95 -33.22 -4.34 2.35
N ALA A 96 -33.74 -5.56 2.13
CA ALA A 96 -32.97 -6.79 2.28
C ALA A 96 -31.83 -6.88 1.24
N VAL A 97 -32.12 -6.53 -0.02
CA VAL A 97 -31.12 -6.46 -1.09
C VAL A 97 -30.07 -5.38 -0.75
N MET A 98 -30.51 -4.20 -0.30
CA MET A 98 -29.60 -3.13 0.10
C MET A 98 -28.71 -3.53 1.29
N ALA A 99 -29.28 -4.21 2.29
CA ALA A 99 -28.53 -4.74 3.42
C ALA A 99 -27.49 -5.80 2.98
N LEU A 100 -27.85 -6.67 2.03
CA LEU A 100 -26.95 -7.66 1.43
C LEU A 100 -25.79 -6.98 0.69
N LEU A 101 -26.07 -5.96 -0.11
CA LEU A 101 -25.06 -5.21 -0.86
C LEU A 101 -24.12 -4.40 0.05
N ALA A 102 -24.63 -3.90 1.17
CA ALA A 102 -23.87 -3.16 2.17
C ALA A 102 -23.03 -4.07 3.09
N ALA A 103 -23.41 -5.35 3.23
CA ALA A 103 -22.75 -6.29 4.13
C ALA A 103 -21.36 -6.71 3.63
N LYS A 104 -20.36 -6.60 4.51
CA LYS A 104 -18.97 -7.08 4.25
C LYS A 104 -18.76 -8.58 4.53
N THR A 105 -19.83 -9.29 4.90
CA THR A 105 -19.70 -10.66 5.43
C THR A 105 -20.02 -11.70 4.36
N THR A 106 -19.22 -12.76 4.32
CA THR A 106 -19.40 -13.98 3.52
C THR A 106 -20.40 -14.97 4.11
N ARG A 107 -21.13 -14.58 5.16
CA ARG A 107 -22.08 -15.47 5.86
C ARG A 107 -23.25 -15.83 4.94
N ARG A 108 -23.74 -17.06 5.07
CA ARG A 108 -24.88 -17.60 4.28
C ARG A 108 -26.24 -17.02 4.71
N THR A 109 -26.34 -16.48 5.92
CA THR A 109 -27.59 -15.92 6.48
C THR A 109 -28.22 -14.80 5.64
N PRO A 110 -27.49 -13.74 5.19
CA PRO A 110 -28.10 -12.67 4.40
C PRO A 110 -28.72 -13.13 3.08
N PRO A 111 -28.11 -13.96 2.26
CA PRO A 111 -28.72 -14.42 1.01
C PRO A 111 -29.97 -15.31 1.24
N LEU A 112 -30.00 -16.10 2.31
CA LEU A 112 -31.20 -16.88 2.65
C LEU A 112 -32.37 -16.02 3.07
N LEU A 113 -32.12 -14.94 3.84
CA LEU A 113 -33.17 -13.98 4.22
C LEU A 113 -33.70 -13.22 2.99
N VAL A 114 -32.82 -12.77 2.09
CA VAL A 114 -33.21 -12.10 0.84
C VAL A 114 -34.02 -13.04 -0.04
N ALA A 115 -33.59 -14.30 -0.20
CA ALA A 115 -34.34 -15.30 -0.97
C ALA A 115 -35.72 -15.59 -0.35
N GLY A 116 -35.80 -15.69 0.97
CA GLY A 116 -37.09 -15.89 1.68
C GLY A 116 -38.06 -14.72 1.49
N LEU A 117 -37.55 -13.46 1.64
CA LEU A 117 -38.38 -12.27 1.42
C LEU A 117 -38.81 -12.11 -0.05
N ALA A 118 -37.92 -12.40 -0.99
CA ALA A 118 -38.27 -12.38 -2.41
C ALA A 118 -39.35 -13.41 -2.76
N LEU A 119 -39.24 -14.63 -2.22
CA LEU A 119 -40.22 -15.69 -2.43
C LEU A 119 -41.59 -15.36 -1.78
N MET A 120 -41.56 -14.75 -0.56
CA MET A 120 -42.76 -14.23 0.10
C MET A 120 -43.43 -13.18 -0.79
N GLY A 121 -42.70 -12.17 -1.27
CA GLY A 121 -43.27 -11.12 -2.12
C GLY A 121 -43.80 -11.63 -3.46
N VAL A 122 -43.23 -12.68 -4.03
CA VAL A 122 -43.78 -13.35 -5.22
C VAL A 122 -45.09 -14.06 -4.89
N ALA A 123 -45.17 -14.77 -3.76
CA ALA A 123 -46.36 -15.47 -3.32
C ALA A 123 -47.50 -14.49 -3.01
N ASP A 124 -47.20 -13.38 -2.31
CA ASP A 124 -48.17 -12.34 -1.98
C ASP A 124 -48.68 -11.59 -3.23
N SER A 125 -47.78 -11.29 -4.17
CA SER A 125 -48.14 -10.70 -5.46
C SER A 125 -49.01 -11.63 -6.31
N ALA A 126 -48.68 -12.92 -6.34
CA ALA A 126 -49.51 -13.94 -7.04
C ALA A 126 -50.87 -14.10 -6.37
N PHE A 127 -50.93 -14.13 -5.05
CA PHE A 127 -52.19 -14.17 -4.30
C PHE A 127 -53.07 -12.95 -4.62
N ALA A 128 -52.51 -11.75 -4.56
CA ALA A 128 -53.22 -10.52 -4.87
C ALA A 128 -53.79 -10.52 -6.32
N TYR A 129 -52.98 -10.97 -7.27
CA TYR A 129 -53.36 -11.09 -8.68
C TYR A 129 -54.51 -12.11 -8.87
N LEU A 130 -54.33 -13.35 -8.33
CA LEU A 130 -55.34 -14.43 -8.48
C LEU A 130 -56.64 -14.08 -7.80
N THR A 131 -56.60 -13.40 -6.64
CA THR A 131 -57.78 -12.91 -5.92
C THR A 131 -58.48 -11.81 -6.73
N ALA A 132 -57.75 -10.84 -7.27
CA ALA A 132 -58.31 -9.76 -8.08
C ALA A 132 -58.95 -10.26 -9.39
N THR A 133 -58.42 -11.36 -9.96
CA THR A 133 -58.99 -11.98 -11.17
C THR A 133 -60.03 -13.09 -10.90
N GLY A 134 -60.36 -13.37 -9.62
CA GLY A 134 -61.30 -14.42 -9.25
C GLY A 134 -60.83 -15.85 -9.50
N GLN A 135 -59.52 -16.05 -9.69
CA GLN A 135 -58.92 -17.36 -10.00
C GLN A 135 -58.27 -18.03 -8.78
N TYR A 136 -58.32 -17.40 -7.59
CA TYR A 136 -57.75 -17.98 -6.38
C TYR A 136 -58.64 -19.15 -5.86
N GLY A 137 -58.03 -20.33 -5.70
CA GLY A 137 -58.66 -21.54 -5.17
C GLY A 137 -57.84 -22.16 -4.03
N SER A 138 -58.51 -22.96 -3.20
CA SER A 138 -57.84 -23.73 -2.15
C SER A 138 -56.85 -24.73 -2.76
N SER A 139 -55.60 -24.72 -2.35
CA SER A 139 -54.44 -25.45 -2.90
C SER A 139 -53.70 -24.78 -4.07
N SER A 140 -53.62 -23.46 -4.04
CA SER A 140 -52.85 -22.74 -5.06
C SER A 140 -51.34 -22.87 -4.82
N VAL A 141 -50.55 -22.69 -5.90
CA VAL A 141 -49.06 -22.69 -5.83
C VAL A 141 -48.55 -21.63 -4.89
N THR A 142 -49.34 -20.60 -4.57
CA THR A 142 -48.97 -19.53 -3.62
C THR A 142 -48.76 -20.05 -2.21
N ASP A 143 -49.53 -21.06 -1.76
CA ASP A 143 -49.42 -21.65 -0.42
C ASP A 143 -48.09 -22.38 -0.25
N ALA A 144 -47.59 -23.02 -1.30
CA ALA A 144 -46.24 -23.60 -1.32
C ALA A 144 -45.16 -22.52 -1.28
N GLY A 145 -45.37 -21.35 -1.92
CA GLY A 145 -44.47 -20.20 -1.89
C GLY A 145 -44.24 -19.65 -0.48
N TRP A 146 -45.35 -19.44 0.28
CA TRP A 146 -45.27 -18.99 1.68
C TRP A 146 -44.54 -20.01 2.56
N SER A 147 -44.90 -21.30 2.43
CA SER A 147 -44.25 -22.37 3.19
C SER A 147 -42.74 -22.44 2.93
N ALA A 148 -42.33 -22.33 1.69
CA ALA A 148 -40.92 -22.32 1.31
C ALA A 148 -40.17 -21.06 1.81
N ALA A 149 -40.84 -19.89 1.82
CA ALA A 149 -40.26 -18.65 2.39
C ALA A 149 -39.98 -18.82 3.89
N TYR A 150 -40.88 -19.38 4.66
CA TYR A 150 -40.66 -19.66 6.09
C TYR A 150 -39.58 -20.69 6.34
N VAL A 151 -39.40 -21.70 5.49
CA VAL A 151 -38.26 -22.63 5.56
C VAL A 151 -36.97 -21.89 5.36
N LEU A 152 -36.86 -20.97 4.37
CA LEU A 152 -35.67 -20.17 4.14
C LEU A 152 -35.35 -19.25 5.32
N PHE A 153 -36.36 -18.66 5.97
CA PHE A 153 -36.14 -17.87 7.20
C PHE A 153 -35.64 -18.75 8.34
N GLY A 154 -36.17 -19.95 8.53
CA GLY A 154 -35.72 -20.91 9.51
C GLY A 154 -34.27 -21.33 9.27
N LEU A 155 -33.92 -21.66 8.03
CA LEU A 155 -32.53 -21.98 7.63
C LEU A 155 -31.60 -20.77 7.83
N GLY A 156 -32.05 -19.56 7.52
CA GLY A 156 -31.34 -18.33 7.80
C GLY A 156 -31.04 -18.15 9.28
N ALA A 157 -32.03 -18.37 10.14
CA ALA A 157 -31.89 -18.29 11.59
C ALA A 157 -30.90 -19.35 12.14
N LEU A 158 -30.99 -20.58 11.63
CA LEU A 158 -30.06 -21.67 12.03
C LEU A 158 -28.59 -21.40 11.61
N THR A 159 -28.39 -20.67 10.53
CA THR A 159 -27.03 -20.28 10.08
C THR A 159 -26.48 -19.04 10.77
N TRP A 160 -27.32 -18.38 11.59
CA TRP A 160 -26.91 -17.21 12.37
C TRP A 160 -25.91 -17.61 13.45
N ARG A 161 -24.72 -17.03 13.38
CA ARG A 161 -23.72 -17.08 14.45
C ARG A 161 -23.44 -15.66 14.92
N PRO A 162 -23.54 -15.38 16.24
CA PRO A 162 -23.12 -14.09 16.77
C PRO A 162 -21.68 -13.79 16.35
N ALA A 163 -21.35 -12.53 16.10
CA ALA A 163 -19.97 -12.15 15.85
C ALA A 163 -19.18 -12.35 17.15
N GLU A 164 -18.23 -13.27 17.17
CA GLU A 164 -17.26 -13.34 18.26
C GLU A 164 -16.46 -12.04 18.27
N THR A 165 -16.56 -11.33 19.38
CA THR A 165 -16.13 -9.93 19.55
C THR A 165 -14.60 -9.79 19.68
N LYS A 166 -13.79 -10.82 19.43
CA LYS A 166 -12.34 -10.78 19.58
C LYS A 166 -11.63 -11.62 18.52
N SER A 167 -11.47 -11.07 17.34
CA SER A 167 -10.31 -11.41 16.49
C SER A 167 -9.94 -10.15 15.74
N ARG A 168 -8.77 -9.62 16.08
CA ARG A 168 -8.10 -8.57 15.33
C ARG A 168 -8.00 -9.06 13.87
N PRO A 169 -8.48 -8.34 12.88
CA PRO A 169 -8.40 -8.82 11.50
C PRO A 169 -6.92 -8.98 11.15
N VAL A 170 -6.50 -10.20 10.90
CA VAL A 170 -5.25 -10.45 10.18
C VAL A 170 -5.49 -9.89 8.78
N ALA A 171 -4.80 -8.82 8.45
CA ALA A 171 -4.89 -8.19 7.14
C ALA A 171 -4.59 -9.24 6.06
N GLY A 172 -5.63 -9.61 5.28
CA GLY A 172 -5.52 -10.51 4.15
C GLY A 172 -6.26 -11.85 4.20
N ALA A 173 -6.71 -12.32 5.38
CA ALA A 173 -7.27 -13.68 5.51
C ALA A 173 -8.78 -13.82 5.21
N ASP A 174 -9.57 -12.74 5.20
CA ASP A 174 -11.04 -12.79 5.14
C ASP A 174 -11.66 -12.16 3.88
N ALA A 175 -10.89 -11.92 2.83
CA ALA A 175 -11.49 -11.51 1.55
C ALA A 175 -12.16 -12.74 0.91
N PRO A 176 -13.49 -12.70 0.59
CA PRO A 176 -14.15 -13.79 -0.10
C PRO A 176 -13.46 -14.03 -1.45
N PRO A 177 -13.37 -15.31 -1.90
CA PRO A 177 -12.79 -15.63 -3.20
C PRO A 177 -13.49 -14.81 -4.30
N LEU A 178 -12.73 -14.36 -5.27
CA LEU A 178 -13.17 -13.49 -6.39
C LEU A 178 -14.52 -13.86 -7.01
N PRO A 179 -14.87 -15.17 -7.26
CA PRO A 179 -16.14 -15.54 -7.85
C PRO A 179 -17.34 -15.22 -6.96
N VAL A 180 -17.23 -15.35 -5.63
CA VAL A 180 -18.33 -15.02 -4.69
C VAL A 180 -18.57 -13.51 -4.64
N ARG A 181 -17.52 -12.71 -4.72
CA ARG A 181 -17.61 -11.25 -4.73
C ARG A 181 -18.22 -10.73 -6.04
N GLN A 182 -17.97 -11.39 -7.15
CA GLN A 182 -18.60 -11.08 -8.44
C GLN A 182 -20.08 -11.46 -8.48
N ALA A 183 -20.47 -12.60 -7.93
CA ALA A 183 -21.86 -13.03 -7.83
C ALA A 183 -22.76 -12.07 -7.03
N LEU A 184 -22.18 -11.35 -6.04
CA LEU A 184 -22.91 -10.35 -5.24
C LEU A 184 -23.18 -9.03 -5.99
N LEU A 185 -22.64 -8.83 -7.17
CA LEU A 185 -22.85 -7.61 -7.98
C LEU A 185 -24.12 -7.66 -8.83
N TRP A 186 -24.69 -8.85 -9.04
CA TRP A 186 -25.85 -9.06 -9.92
C TRP A 186 -27.25 -8.79 -9.32
N PRO A 187 -27.49 -8.88 -7.97
CA PRO A 187 -28.83 -8.75 -7.41
C PRO A 187 -29.60 -7.48 -7.82
N PRO A 188 -28.99 -6.28 -7.97
CA PRO A 188 -29.71 -5.09 -8.39
C PRO A 188 -30.20 -5.14 -9.85
N TYR A 189 -29.57 -5.96 -10.69
CA TYR A 189 -29.87 -6.02 -12.13
C TYR A 189 -30.97 -7.01 -12.48
N LEU A 190 -31.21 -8.03 -11.64
CA LEU A 190 -32.24 -9.03 -11.90
C LEU A 190 -33.65 -8.44 -11.97
N PRO A 191 -34.12 -7.61 -11.01
CA PRO A 191 -35.41 -6.97 -11.08
C PRO A 191 -35.55 -6.03 -12.29
N LEU A 192 -34.47 -5.31 -12.65
CA LEU A 192 -34.46 -4.44 -13.81
C LEU A 192 -34.57 -5.22 -15.11
N GLY A 193 -33.83 -6.35 -15.23
CA GLY A 193 -33.96 -7.26 -16.38
C GLY A 193 -35.37 -7.77 -16.57
N LEU A 194 -36.03 -8.18 -15.47
CA LEU A 194 -37.42 -8.62 -15.51
C LEU A 194 -38.36 -7.46 -15.87
N ALA A 195 -38.16 -6.25 -15.32
CA ALA A 195 -38.94 -5.07 -15.69
C ALA A 195 -38.83 -4.72 -17.18
N CYS A 196 -37.61 -4.80 -17.74
CA CYS A 196 -37.36 -4.58 -19.15
C CYS A 196 -38.09 -5.63 -20.02
N LEU A 197 -38.03 -6.91 -19.62
CA LEU A 197 -38.73 -8.00 -20.33
C LEU A 197 -40.24 -7.77 -20.36
N LEU A 198 -40.83 -7.44 -19.20
CA LEU A 198 -42.26 -7.16 -19.07
C LEU A 198 -42.68 -5.90 -19.84
N ALA A 199 -41.85 -4.83 -19.78
CA ALA A 199 -42.10 -3.62 -20.57
C ALA A 199 -42.10 -3.90 -22.07
N THR A 200 -41.12 -4.67 -22.53
CA THR A 200 -41.01 -5.07 -23.96
C THR A 200 -42.23 -5.94 -24.37
N TYR A 201 -42.58 -6.94 -23.56
CA TYR A 201 -43.76 -7.78 -23.84
C TYR A 201 -45.06 -6.96 -23.95
N ARG A 202 -45.25 -5.98 -23.06
CA ARG A 202 -46.43 -5.09 -23.07
C ARG A 202 -46.47 -4.20 -24.30
N VAL A 203 -45.35 -3.64 -24.72
CA VAL A 203 -45.24 -2.85 -25.95
C VAL A 203 -45.59 -3.70 -27.20
N LEU A 204 -45.14 -4.93 -27.24
CA LEU A 204 -45.39 -5.84 -28.37
C LEU A 204 -46.84 -6.31 -28.42
N THR A 205 -47.54 -6.40 -27.26
CA THR A 205 -48.93 -6.93 -27.19
C THR A 205 -49.99 -5.85 -27.11
N ARG A 206 -49.65 -4.62 -26.71
CA ARG A 206 -50.54 -3.48 -26.60
C ARG A 206 -50.07 -2.32 -27.46
N LEU A 207 -50.90 -1.87 -28.40
CA LEU A 207 -50.67 -0.69 -29.22
C LEU A 207 -50.97 0.58 -28.38
N GLY A 208 -49.96 1.16 -27.72
CA GLY A 208 -50.12 2.43 -26.99
C GLY A 208 -49.03 2.71 -25.97
N PRO A 209 -48.87 3.97 -25.52
CA PRO A 209 -47.89 4.35 -24.50
C PRO A 209 -48.24 3.69 -23.15
N ASP A 210 -47.35 2.79 -22.67
CA ASP A 210 -47.49 2.13 -21.36
C ASP A 210 -46.59 2.88 -20.33
N PRO A 211 -47.17 3.33 -19.18
CA PRO A 211 -46.38 3.96 -18.11
C PRO A 211 -45.20 3.11 -17.61
N VAL A 212 -45.32 1.78 -17.72
CA VAL A 212 -44.26 0.83 -17.34
C VAL A 212 -43.07 0.98 -18.27
N PHE A 213 -43.29 1.20 -19.57
CA PHE A 213 -42.22 1.42 -20.52
C PHE A 213 -41.43 2.67 -20.21
N VAL A 214 -42.11 3.80 -19.91
CA VAL A 214 -41.48 5.07 -19.56
C VAL A 214 -40.69 4.94 -18.24
N SER A 215 -41.27 4.33 -17.20
CA SER A 215 -40.59 4.13 -15.93
C SER A 215 -39.36 3.24 -16.05
N THR A 216 -39.46 2.15 -16.84
CA THR A 216 -38.36 1.25 -17.10
C THR A 216 -37.22 1.96 -17.88
N GLY A 217 -37.56 2.79 -18.87
CA GLY A 217 -36.60 3.62 -19.58
C GLY A 217 -35.84 4.57 -18.66
N LEU A 218 -36.54 5.21 -17.69
CA LEU A 218 -35.93 6.07 -16.71
C LEU A 218 -34.93 5.28 -15.80
N LEU A 219 -35.34 4.06 -15.40
CA LEU A 219 -34.44 3.18 -14.60
C LEU A 219 -33.17 2.78 -15.37
N VAL A 220 -33.27 2.56 -16.68
CA VAL A 220 -32.08 2.32 -17.53
C VAL A 220 -31.16 3.53 -17.53
N VAL A 221 -31.71 4.76 -17.57
CA VAL A 221 -30.90 6.00 -17.45
C VAL A 221 -30.22 6.06 -16.09
N VAL A 222 -30.93 5.76 -15.00
CA VAL A 222 -30.35 5.71 -13.65
C VAL A 222 -29.22 4.67 -13.57
N LEU A 223 -29.41 3.50 -14.18
CA LEU A 223 -28.37 2.48 -14.29
C LEU A 223 -27.13 3.02 -15.02
N PHE A 224 -27.33 3.72 -16.14
CA PHE A 224 -26.22 4.28 -16.91
C PHE A 224 -25.44 5.32 -16.10
N ILE A 225 -26.14 6.22 -15.42
CA ILE A 225 -25.51 7.23 -14.51
C ILE A 225 -24.72 6.51 -13.41
N ARG A 226 -25.31 5.51 -12.77
CA ARG A 226 -24.63 4.71 -11.75
C ARG A 226 -23.38 4.04 -12.29
N GLN A 227 -23.41 3.53 -13.53
CA GLN A 227 -22.26 2.89 -14.15
C GLN A 227 -21.14 3.89 -14.45
N LEU A 228 -21.49 5.08 -14.95
CA LEU A 228 -20.52 6.17 -15.18
C LEU A 228 -19.83 6.59 -13.88
N LEU A 229 -20.59 6.75 -12.79
CA LEU A 229 -20.02 7.10 -11.48
C LEU A 229 -19.06 6.01 -10.98
N THR A 230 -19.45 4.74 -11.12
CA THR A 230 -18.60 3.60 -10.73
C THR A 230 -17.29 3.56 -11.54
N MET A 231 -17.38 3.82 -12.85
CA MET A 231 -16.18 3.90 -13.71
C MET A 231 -15.27 5.08 -13.31
N ALA A 232 -15.86 6.22 -12.98
CA ALA A 232 -15.09 7.39 -12.54
C ALA A 232 -14.37 7.12 -11.20
N GLU A 233 -15.05 6.50 -10.24
CA GLU A 233 -14.46 6.09 -8.95
C GLU A 233 -13.32 5.08 -9.16
N ASN A 234 -13.55 4.04 -9.96
CA ASN A 234 -12.52 3.03 -10.26
C ASN A 234 -11.28 3.65 -10.92
N ARG A 235 -11.48 4.58 -11.88
CA ARG A 235 -10.36 5.28 -12.53
C ARG A 235 -9.56 6.14 -11.54
N ARG A 236 -10.22 6.73 -10.53
CA ARG A 236 -9.53 7.47 -9.46
C ARG A 236 -8.69 6.52 -8.60
N LEU A 237 -9.30 5.43 -8.12
CA LEU A 237 -8.62 4.45 -7.29
C LEU A 237 -7.40 3.84 -7.97
N VAL A 238 -7.51 3.48 -9.25
CA VAL A 238 -6.39 2.94 -10.04
C VAL A 238 -5.24 3.94 -10.14
N ARG A 239 -5.56 5.23 -10.37
CA ARG A 239 -4.54 6.28 -10.40
C ARG A 239 -3.86 6.50 -9.05
N ASP A 240 -4.64 6.50 -7.97
CA ASP A 240 -4.13 6.67 -6.61
C ASP A 240 -3.22 5.50 -6.20
N VAL A 241 -3.58 4.27 -6.58
CA VAL A 241 -2.74 3.09 -6.34
C VAL A 241 -1.45 3.18 -7.15
N ALA A 242 -1.52 3.49 -8.45
CA ALA A 242 -0.34 3.64 -9.30
C ALA A 242 0.60 4.77 -8.83
N ALA A 243 0.04 5.90 -8.36
CA ALA A 243 0.84 6.99 -7.79
C ALA A 243 1.56 6.57 -6.50
N ARG A 244 0.87 5.84 -5.61
CA ARG A 244 1.47 5.32 -4.37
C ARG A 244 2.53 4.26 -4.65
N GLU A 245 2.29 3.38 -5.61
CA GLU A 245 3.26 2.36 -6.03
C GLU A 245 4.53 3.03 -6.58
N HIS A 246 4.37 4.05 -7.43
CA HIS A 246 5.50 4.82 -7.96
C HIS A 246 6.29 5.52 -6.85
N GLU A 247 5.60 6.14 -5.90
CA GLU A 247 6.22 6.78 -4.73
C GLU A 247 6.99 5.78 -3.86
N LEU A 248 6.36 4.64 -3.55
CA LEU A 248 7.03 3.58 -2.78
C LEU A 248 8.25 3.02 -3.51
N HIS A 249 8.15 2.84 -4.84
CA HIS A 249 9.28 2.40 -5.65
C HIS A 249 10.40 3.45 -5.64
N HIS A 250 10.06 4.73 -5.77
CA HIS A 250 11.05 5.79 -5.70
C HIS A 250 11.76 5.82 -4.33
N GLN A 251 11.00 5.73 -3.22
CA GLN A 251 11.57 5.68 -1.86
C GLN A 251 12.41 4.41 -1.60
N ALA A 252 12.07 3.29 -2.22
CA ALA A 252 12.83 2.05 -2.08
C ALA A 252 14.21 2.10 -2.75
N PHE A 253 14.38 2.95 -3.79
CA PHE A 253 15.58 2.98 -4.63
C PHE A 253 16.35 4.29 -4.63
N HIS A 254 15.78 5.37 -4.06
CA HIS A 254 16.43 6.67 -3.97
C HIS A 254 16.56 7.15 -2.52
N ASP A 255 17.60 7.93 -2.26
CA ASP A 255 17.78 8.63 -0.98
C ASP A 255 16.81 9.80 -0.89
N PRO A 256 15.95 9.87 0.13
CA PRO A 256 14.88 10.87 0.21
C PRO A 256 15.39 12.31 0.41
N LEU A 257 16.61 12.48 0.90
CA LEU A 257 17.20 13.81 1.13
C LEU A 257 17.82 14.39 -0.14
N THR A 258 18.64 13.59 -0.83
CA THR A 258 19.45 14.05 -1.96
C THR A 258 18.84 13.73 -3.32
N GLY A 259 17.87 12.80 -3.38
CA GLY A 259 17.30 12.29 -4.62
C GLY A 259 18.29 11.51 -5.48
N LEU A 260 19.44 11.11 -4.94
CA LEU A 260 20.39 10.20 -5.57
C LEU A 260 19.91 8.75 -5.44
N ALA A 261 20.56 7.83 -6.16
CA ALA A 261 20.38 6.41 -5.87
C ALA A 261 20.73 6.13 -4.40
N ASN A 262 19.97 5.26 -3.75
CA ASN A 262 20.35 4.77 -2.44
C ASN A 262 21.28 3.55 -2.54
N ARG A 263 21.74 3.01 -1.41
CA ARG A 263 22.60 1.83 -1.36
C ARG A 263 22.02 0.63 -2.13
N ALA A 264 20.69 0.43 -2.07
CA ALA A 264 20.05 -0.71 -2.73
C ALA A 264 20.13 -0.60 -4.26
N LEU A 265 19.72 0.55 -4.81
CA LEU A 265 19.79 0.80 -6.25
C LEU A 265 21.24 0.80 -6.75
N PHE A 266 22.16 1.38 -5.99
CA PHE A 266 23.56 1.40 -6.36
C PHE A 266 24.16 -0.02 -6.43
N THR A 267 23.86 -0.86 -5.44
CA THR A 267 24.34 -2.24 -5.43
C THR A 267 23.79 -3.03 -6.62
N ASP A 268 22.50 -2.89 -6.92
CA ASP A 268 21.85 -3.53 -8.09
C ASP A 268 22.53 -3.10 -9.41
N ARG A 269 22.77 -1.79 -9.59
CA ARG A 269 23.47 -1.25 -10.76
C ARG A 269 24.89 -1.77 -10.87
N LEU A 270 25.62 -1.78 -9.75
CA LEU A 270 26.99 -2.29 -9.70
C LEU A 270 27.05 -3.80 -10.02
N GLU A 271 26.12 -4.60 -9.49
CA GLU A 271 26.04 -6.02 -9.83
C GLU A 271 25.78 -6.23 -11.33
N HIS A 272 24.85 -5.44 -11.89
CA HIS A 272 24.56 -5.47 -13.32
C HIS A 272 25.79 -5.07 -14.17
N ALA A 273 26.49 -4.00 -13.81
CA ALA A 273 27.69 -3.53 -14.50
C ALA A 273 28.82 -4.59 -14.44
N VAL A 274 29.01 -5.23 -13.28
CA VAL A 274 29.97 -6.33 -13.11
C VAL A 274 29.61 -7.52 -14.02
N GLU A 275 28.33 -7.86 -14.15
CA GLU A 275 27.90 -8.93 -15.04
C GLU A 275 28.09 -8.58 -16.52
N LEU A 276 27.84 -7.33 -16.92
CA LEU A 276 28.12 -6.82 -18.27
C LEU A 276 29.61 -6.81 -18.58
N GLN A 277 30.46 -6.42 -17.60
CA GLN A 277 31.90 -6.47 -17.73
C GLN A 277 32.40 -7.90 -18.02
N ARG A 278 31.85 -8.91 -17.31
CA ARG A 278 32.18 -10.32 -17.52
C ARG A 278 31.89 -10.79 -18.96
N ARG A 279 30.75 -10.33 -19.52
CA ARG A 279 30.31 -10.72 -20.87
C ARG A 279 31.01 -9.93 -21.98
N GLY A 280 31.14 -8.62 -21.80
CA GLY A 280 31.56 -7.69 -22.85
C GLY A 280 33.00 -7.17 -22.71
N ARG A 281 33.73 -7.54 -21.68
CA ARG A 281 35.07 -7.02 -21.33
C ARG A 281 35.15 -5.48 -21.30
N ARG A 282 34.05 -4.81 -20.91
CA ARG A 282 34.03 -3.35 -20.75
C ARG A 282 34.63 -3.00 -19.39
N PRO A 283 35.57 -2.02 -19.31
CA PRO A 283 36.07 -1.54 -18.04
C PRO A 283 34.94 -0.84 -17.27
N LEU A 284 34.95 -0.93 -15.94
CA LEU A 284 34.13 -0.11 -15.05
C LEU A 284 35.04 0.47 -13.96
N ALA A 285 34.65 1.56 -13.35
CA ALA A 285 35.35 2.09 -12.19
C ALA A 285 34.35 2.51 -11.11
N LEU A 286 34.76 2.38 -9.87
CA LEU A 286 34.00 2.76 -8.68
C LEU A 286 34.76 3.88 -7.96
N LEU A 287 34.08 5.00 -7.68
CA LEU A 287 34.52 5.97 -6.70
C LEU A 287 33.74 5.78 -5.40
N TYR A 288 34.43 5.80 -4.28
CA TYR A 288 33.85 5.81 -2.94
C TYR A 288 34.30 7.08 -2.23
N LEU A 289 33.35 7.85 -1.67
CA LEU A 289 33.62 9.17 -1.11
C LEU A 289 33.07 9.28 0.30
N ASP A 290 33.80 10.00 1.16
CA ASP A 290 33.39 10.37 2.51
C ASP A 290 33.68 11.85 2.73
N LEU A 291 32.75 12.60 3.35
CA LEU A 291 32.92 14.02 3.63
C LEU A 291 33.76 14.22 4.91
N ASP A 292 34.89 14.84 4.77
CA ASP A 292 35.79 15.03 5.90
C ASP A 292 35.18 15.96 6.95
N HIS A 293 35.17 15.53 8.22
CA HIS A 293 34.64 16.30 9.34
C HIS A 293 33.17 16.69 9.24
N PHE A 294 32.33 15.98 8.47
CA PHE A 294 30.90 16.26 8.36
C PHE A 294 30.18 16.31 9.71
N LYS A 295 30.60 15.45 10.66
CA LYS A 295 30.06 15.47 12.03
C LYS A 295 30.28 16.82 12.70
N LEU A 296 31.40 17.49 12.48
CA LEU A 296 31.67 18.81 13.05
C LEU A 296 30.69 19.87 12.53
N VAL A 297 30.28 19.76 11.26
CA VAL A 297 29.26 20.65 10.69
C VAL A 297 27.93 20.44 11.41
N ASN A 298 27.52 19.18 11.60
CA ASN A 298 26.29 18.86 12.34
C ASN A 298 26.35 19.37 13.79
N ASP A 299 27.49 19.18 14.47
CA ASP A 299 27.66 19.56 15.87
C ASP A 299 27.72 21.10 16.04
N SER A 300 28.22 21.85 15.04
CA SER A 300 28.39 23.30 15.09
C SER A 300 27.23 24.11 14.51
N MET A 301 26.60 23.63 13.43
CA MET A 301 25.55 24.34 12.67
C MET A 301 24.18 23.65 12.74
N GLY A 302 24.11 22.46 13.35
CA GLY A 302 22.89 21.67 13.47
C GLY A 302 22.64 20.75 12.26
N HIS A 303 21.79 19.74 12.47
CA HIS A 303 21.48 18.73 11.45
C HIS A 303 20.85 19.31 10.17
N ALA A 304 20.07 20.39 10.29
CA ALA A 304 19.47 21.03 9.11
C ALA A 304 20.52 21.61 8.14
N ALA A 305 21.61 22.18 8.69
CA ALA A 305 22.73 22.66 7.88
C ALA A 305 23.51 21.50 7.26
N GLY A 306 23.69 20.39 7.98
CA GLY A 306 24.27 19.17 7.45
C GLY A 306 23.45 18.57 6.30
N ASP A 307 22.14 18.51 6.46
CA ASP A 307 21.23 18.05 5.41
C ASP A 307 21.30 18.95 4.16
N ALA A 308 21.29 20.26 4.35
CA ALA A 308 21.46 21.21 3.25
C ALA A 308 22.81 21.03 2.55
N LEU A 309 23.90 20.79 3.29
CA LEU A 309 25.21 20.47 2.74
C LEU A 309 25.19 19.21 1.88
N LEU A 310 24.57 18.12 2.36
CA LEU A 310 24.45 16.87 1.62
C LEU A 310 23.70 17.05 0.29
N VAL A 311 22.64 17.86 0.27
CA VAL A 311 21.90 18.21 -0.96
C VAL A 311 22.83 18.97 -1.92
N ARG A 312 23.58 19.94 -1.44
CA ARG A 312 24.53 20.71 -2.28
C ARG A 312 25.68 19.85 -2.81
N VAL A 313 26.17 18.90 -2.01
CA VAL A 313 27.15 17.91 -2.45
C VAL A 313 26.59 17.06 -3.59
N ALA A 314 25.36 16.55 -3.44
CA ALA A 314 24.69 15.78 -4.48
C ALA A 314 24.53 16.57 -5.79
N GLU A 315 24.12 17.85 -5.71
CA GLU A 315 24.02 18.74 -6.88
C GLU A 315 25.37 18.93 -7.56
N ARG A 316 26.42 19.14 -6.78
CA ARG A 316 27.79 19.34 -7.28
C ARG A 316 28.35 18.10 -7.95
N LEU A 317 28.12 16.91 -7.36
CA LEU A 317 28.51 15.65 -7.97
C LEU A 317 27.78 15.42 -9.30
N ARG A 318 26.47 15.74 -9.39
CA ARG A 318 25.74 15.68 -10.66
C ARG A 318 26.30 16.60 -11.73
N GLY A 319 26.81 17.77 -11.32
CA GLY A 319 27.45 18.73 -12.24
C GLY A 319 28.84 18.29 -12.71
N ALA A 320 29.56 17.50 -11.91
CA ALA A 320 30.90 17.02 -12.23
C ALA A 320 30.92 15.73 -13.06
N LEU A 321 29.79 14.99 -13.11
CA LEU A 321 29.69 13.66 -13.69
C LEU A 321 28.72 13.62 -14.89
N ARG A 322 28.80 12.60 -15.71
CA ARG A 322 27.93 12.39 -16.87
C ARG A 322 26.57 11.80 -16.42
N THR A 323 25.55 11.99 -17.26
CA THR A 323 24.22 11.40 -17.00
C THR A 323 24.23 9.87 -17.04
N SER A 324 25.21 9.26 -17.74
CA SER A 324 25.44 7.81 -17.77
C SER A 324 26.01 7.26 -16.46
N ASP A 325 26.66 8.11 -15.64
CA ASP A 325 27.27 7.67 -14.39
C ASP A 325 26.19 7.52 -13.31
N THR A 326 26.26 6.46 -12.52
CA THR A 326 25.35 6.27 -11.41
C THR A 326 25.93 6.87 -10.13
N ILE A 327 25.28 7.90 -9.59
CA ILE A 327 25.66 8.57 -8.35
C ILE A 327 24.73 8.12 -7.25
N ALA A 328 25.27 7.72 -6.10
CA ALA A 328 24.51 7.27 -4.96
C ALA A 328 24.97 7.90 -3.65
N ARG A 329 24.05 7.99 -2.70
CA ARG A 329 24.35 8.19 -1.28
C ARG A 329 24.14 6.88 -0.55
N LEU A 330 25.21 6.35 0.04
CA LEU A 330 25.20 5.04 0.69
C LEU A 330 24.68 5.10 2.13
N GLY A 331 24.80 6.27 2.76
CA GLY A 331 24.31 6.56 4.10
C GLY A 331 25.18 7.63 4.77
N GLY A 332 24.63 8.40 5.72
CA GLY A 332 25.38 9.45 6.41
C GLY A 332 26.03 10.44 5.44
N ASP A 333 27.36 10.53 5.46
CA ASP A 333 28.23 11.36 4.64
C ASP A 333 28.95 10.59 3.51
N GLU A 334 28.56 9.32 3.30
CA GLU A 334 29.16 8.45 2.28
C GLU A 334 28.42 8.54 0.94
N PHE A 335 29.18 8.76 -0.13
CA PHE A 335 28.70 8.73 -1.51
C PHE A 335 29.48 7.71 -2.34
N ALA A 336 28.87 7.25 -3.42
CA ALA A 336 29.53 6.38 -4.39
C ALA A 336 29.18 6.79 -5.82
N VAL A 337 30.10 6.55 -6.74
CA VAL A 337 29.90 6.78 -8.17
C VAL A 337 30.33 5.53 -8.93
N LEU A 338 29.45 5.03 -9.78
CA LEU A 338 29.75 3.97 -10.74
C LEU A 338 29.94 4.60 -12.11
N ILE A 339 31.10 4.37 -12.71
CA ILE A 339 31.48 4.81 -14.03
C ILE A 339 31.46 3.59 -14.96
N GLU A 340 30.54 3.57 -15.91
CA GLU A 340 30.37 2.48 -16.86
C GLU A 340 30.94 2.81 -18.24
N GLU A 341 30.94 4.10 -18.62
CA GLU A 341 31.47 4.58 -19.88
C GLU A 341 32.67 5.49 -19.64
N GLY A 342 33.76 5.25 -20.36
CA GLY A 342 35.00 6.02 -20.20
C GLY A 342 35.74 5.67 -18.90
N ALA A 343 35.62 4.45 -18.40
CA ALA A 343 36.30 4.01 -17.19
C ALA A 343 37.85 3.97 -17.36
N ASP A 344 38.36 3.98 -18.58
CA ASP A 344 39.78 4.15 -18.88
C ASP A 344 40.31 5.54 -18.47
N GLU A 345 39.41 6.55 -18.43
CA GLU A 345 39.66 7.92 -17.97
C GLU A 345 39.25 8.11 -16.50
N SER A 346 39.06 7.02 -15.74
CA SER A 346 38.51 7.06 -14.38
C SER A 346 39.32 7.93 -13.42
N LEU A 347 40.64 8.04 -13.63
CA LEU A 347 41.51 8.89 -12.83
C LEU A 347 41.19 10.38 -13.07
N ASP A 348 40.99 10.79 -14.33
CA ASP A 348 40.61 12.16 -14.68
C ASP A 348 39.21 12.51 -14.14
N ILE A 349 38.32 11.54 -14.16
CA ILE A 349 37.00 11.71 -13.56
C ILE A 349 37.11 11.86 -12.04
N ALA A 350 37.92 11.06 -11.38
CA ALA A 350 38.18 11.16 -9.95
C ALA A 350 38.78 12.53 -9.56
N HIS A 351 39.76 13.02 -10.32
CA HIS A 351 40.31 14.36 -10.11
C HIS A 351 39.23 15.45 -10.30
N ARG A 352 38.40 15.36 -11.32
CA ARG A 352 37.30 16.30 -11.53
C ARG A 352 36.27 16.29 -10.37
N VAL A 353 36.03 15.13 -9.79
CA VAL A 353 35.19 15.00 -8.58
C VAL A 353 35.87 15.67 -7.39
N VAL A 354 37.16 15.43 -7.17
CA VAL A 354 37.93 16.09 -6.09
C VAL A 354 37.94 17.61 -6.27
N ASP A 355 38.21 18.09 -7.49
CA ASP A 355 38.24 19.52 -7.81
C ASP A 355 36.88 20.20 -7.57
N ALA A 356 35.80 19.47 -7.73
CA ALA A 356 34.47 19.98 -7.41
C ALA A 356 34.34 20.38 -5.93
N PHE A 357 35.14 19.84 -5.01
CA PHE A 357 35.14 20.21 -3.59
C PHE A 357 36.07 21.39 -3.25
N ASN A 358 36.89 21.88 -4.18
CA ASN A 358 37.76 23.04 -3.96
C ASN A 358 36.98 24.34 -3.76
N ALA A 359 35.79 24.47 -4.36
CA ALA A 359 34.92 25.60 -4.18
C ALA A 359 34.10 25.47 -2.91
N THR A 360 33.90 26.54 -2.15
CA THR A 360 33.10 26.58 -0.94
C THR A 360 31.61 26.27 -1.22
N PHE A 361 30.95 25.72 -0.25
CA PHE A 361 29.50 25.52 -0.23
C PHE A 361 28.83 26.69 0.49
N THR A 362 27.71 27.19 -0.05
CA THR A 362 26.93 28.23 0.64
C THR A 362 25.76 27.57 1.34
N ILE A 363 25.78 27.58 2.68
CA ILE A 363 24.73 27.04 3.54
C ILE A 363 24.24 28.17 4.44
N ASP A 364 22.95 28.47 4.39
CA ASP A 364 22.32 29.57 5.16
C ASP A 364 23.04 30.91 5.03
N GLY A 365 23.59 31.20 3.84
CA GLY A 365 24.33 32.43 3.55
C GLY A 365 25.78 32.43 4.05
N GLN A 366 26.27 31.36 4.68
CA GLN A 366 27.64 31.19 5.12
C GLN A 366 28.45 30.35 4.12
N ALA A 367 29.67 30.76 3.83
CA ALA A 367 30.59 29.99 2.99
C ALA A 367 31.30 28.93 3.84
N LEU A 368 31.11 27.67 3.49
CA LEU A 368 31.67 26.50 4.16
C LEU A 368 32.66 25.81 3.22
N ALA A 369 33.92 25.66 3.64
CA ALA A 369 34.87 24.79 2.97
C ALA A 369 34.64 23.34 3.41
N MET A 370 34.49 22.44 2.46
CA MET A 370 34.29 21.00 2.72
C MET A 370 35.22 20.22 1.79
N ARG A 371 35.94 19.26 2.36
CA ARG A 371 36.79 18.30 1.59
C ARG A 371 36.07 16.93 1.59
N ALA A 372 36.44 16.15 0.60
CA ALA A 372 36.05 14.75 0.55
C ALA A 372 37.28 13.88 0.33
N SER A 373 37.35 12.78 1.04
CA SER A 373 38.32 11.71 0.80
C SER A 373 37.74 10.74 -0.21
N VAL A 374 38.43 10.51 -1.31
CA VAL A 374 37.96 9.73 -2.46
C VAL A 374 38.84 8.49 -2.66
N GLY A 375 38.22 7.32 -2.72
CA GLY A 375 38.86 6.06 -3.13
C GLY A 375 38.41 5.69 -4.54
N LEU A 376 39.35 5.48 -5.44
CA LEU A 376 39.12 5.01 -6.82
C LEU A 376 39.47 3.54 -6.94
N VAL A 377 38.57 2.74 -7.46
CA VAL A 377 38.80 1.33 -7.82
C VAL A 377 38.60 1.16 -9.33
N PRO A 378 39.68 1.26 -10.13
CA PRO A 378 39.62 0.95 -11.55
C PRO A 378 39.56 -0.56 -11.74
N THR A 379 38.67 -1.06 -12.59
CA THR A 379 38.63 -2.49 -12.92
C THR A 379 39.13 -2.72 -14.35
N GLN A 380 40.06 -3.64 -14.49
CA GLN A 380 40.51 -4.04 -15.82
C GLN A 380 39.69 -5.19 -16.39
N PRO A 381 39.41 -5.25 -17.70
CA PRO A 381 38.60 -6.28 -18.33
C PRO A 381 39.10 -7.72 -18.12
N GLN A 382 40.35 -7.87 -17.73
CA GLN A 382 41.04 -9.16 -17.57
C GLN A 382 41.16 -9.60 -16.09
N ALA A 383 40.73 -8.74 -15.15
CA ALA A 383 40.77 -9.07 -13.73
C ALA A 383 39.84 -10.23 -13.39
N ARG A 384 40.27 -11.11 -12.46
CA ARG A 384 39.40 -12.17 -11.91
C ARG A 384 38.09 -11.57 -11.47
N SER A 385 37.00 -12.29 -11.73
CA SER A 385 35.61 -11.93 -11.38
C SER A 385 35.51 -11.45 -9.93
N VAL A 386 35.51 -10.12 -9.76
CA VAL A 386 35.29 -9.46 -8.48
C VAL A 386 33.76 -9.27 -8.30
N SER A 387 33.21 -9.50 -7.11
CA SER A 387 31.80 -9.22 -6.83
C SER A 387 31.58 -7.73 -6.53
N ALA A 388 30.34 -7.25 -6.69
CA ALA A 388 29.98 -5.88 -6.34
C ALA A 388 30.33 -5.54 -4.88
N GLY A 389 30.07 -6.47 -3.95
CA GLY A 389 30.43 -6.30 -2.54
C GLY A 389 31.94 -6.19 -2.30
N GLN A 390 32.75 -6.89 -3.09
CA GLN A 390 34.21 -6.77 -3.02
C GLN A 390 34.69 -5.42 -3.57
N LEU A 391 34.09 -4.93 -4.67
CA LEU A 391 34.43 -3.60 -5.21
C LEU A 391 34.11 -2.48 -4.22
N LEU A 392 32.94 -2.54 -3.57
CA LEU A 392 32.58 -1.57 -2.52
C LEU A 392 33.56 -1.61 -1.36
N LYS A 393 33.99 -2.80 -0.94
CA LYS A 393 34.99 -2.95 0.12
C LYS A 393 36.37 -2.39 -0.30
N CYS A 394 36.79 -2.60 -1.56
CA CYS A 394 38.03 -2.02 -2.09
C CYS A 394 37.93 -0.50 -2.15
N GLY A 395 36.75 0.06 -2.52
CA GLY A 395 36.52 1.50 -2.52
C GLY A 395 36.64 2.13 -1.14
N ASP A 396 36.01 1.50 -0.14
CA ASP A 396 36.11 1.90 1.26
C ASP A 396 37.58 1.90 1.76
N VAL A 397 38.35 0.84 1.46
CA VAL A 397 39.78 0.75 1.83
C VAL A 397 40.59 1.86 1.17
N ALA A 398 40.36 2.14 -0.11
CA ALA A 398 41.07 3.21 -0.81
C ALA A 398 40.70 4.59 -0.27
N MET A 399 39.42 4.85 -0.04
CA MET A 399 38.91 6.10 0.55
C MET A 399 39.51 6.32 1.94
N TYR A 400 39.56 5.27 2.77
CA TYR A 400 40.18 5.36 4.08
C TYR A 400 41.70 5.62 4.00
N ALA A 401 42.40 5.06 3.01
CA ALA A 401 43.82 5.36 2.74
C ALA A 401 44.01 6.84 2.37
N ALA A 402 43.13 7.41 1.52
CA ALA A 402 43.13 8.84 1.20
C ALA A 402 42.97 9.69 2.45
N LYS A 403 41.98 9.36 3.31
CA LYS A 403 41.71 10.06 4.57
C LYS A 403 42.87 10.05 5.56
N ARG A 404 43.66 8.99 5.56
CA ARG A 404 44.85 8.85 6.44
C ARG A 404 46.06 9.61 5.96
N SER A 405 46.32 9.62 4.66
CA SER A 405 47.45 10.33 4.07
C SER A 405 47.22 11.84 3.96
N ASP A 406 46.07 12.35 4.30
CA ASP A 406 45.57 13.72 4.05
C ASP A 406 45.58 14.07 2.53
N GLU A 407 45.59 13.04 1.68
CA GLU A 407 45.49 13.17 0.22
C GLU A 407 44.02 13.08 -0.16
N PRO A 408 43.53 13.88 -1.10
CA PRO A 408 42.11 13.90 -1.45
C PRO A 408 41.68 12.66 -2.27
N LEU A 409 42.63 11.93 -2.85
CA LEU A 409 42.37 10.77 -3.71
C LEU A 409 43.40 9.67 -3.48
N ALA A 410 42.92 8.43 -3.33
CA ALA A 410 43.75 7.24 -3.41
C ALA A 410 43.18 6.24 -4.42
N VAL A 411 44.08 5.64 -5.20
CA VAL A 411 43.72 4.56 -6.13
C VAL A 411 43.94 3.24 -5.42
N PHE A 412 42.94 2.36 -5.42
CA PHE A 412 43.02 1.06 -4.78
C PHE A 412 44.18 0.22 -5.35
N ASP A 413 45.03 -0.25 -4.47
CA ASP A 413 46.04 -1.26 -4.74
C ASP A 413 45.88 -2.45 -3.78
N ALA A 414 46.18 -3.65 -4.26
CA ALA A 414 45.99 -4.88 -3.47
C ALA A 414 46.76 -4.89 -2.15
N THR A 415 47.89 -4.15 -2.09
CA THR A 415 48.71 -3.99 -0.87
C THR A 415 48.04 -3.19 0.22
N MET A 416 47.03 -2.36 -0.11
CA MET A 416 46.24 -1.59 0.86
C MET A 416 45.37 -2.50 1.72
N HIS A 417 44.95 -3.64 1.21
CA HIS A 417 44.10 -4.60 1.92
C HIS A 417 44.84 -5.24 3.10
N ASP A 418 46.09 -5.54 2.94
CA ASP A 418 46.92 -6.12 4.01
C ASP A 418 47.13 -5.08 5.13
N SER A 419 47.36 -3.80 4.76
CA SER A 419 47.56 -2.72 5.70
C SER A 419 46.32 -2.41 6.56
N ASP A 420 45.10 -2.48 6.00
CA ASP A 420 43.87 -2.24 6.75
C ASP A 420 43.54 -3.40 7.73
N THR A 421 43.85 -4.62 7.30
CA THR A 421 43.67 -5.82 8.15
C THR A 421 44.63 -5.78 9.33
N ASP A 422 45.88 -5.42 9.09
CA ASP A 422 46.90 -5.29 10.12
C ASP A 422 46.58 -4.17 11.11
N GLU A 423 46.03 -3.06 10.68
CA GLU A 423 45.65 -1.96 11.56
C GLU A 423 44.41 -2.26 12.41
N ARG A 424 43.40 -2.92 11.85
CA ARG A 424 42.23 -3.38 12.63
C ARG A 424 42.65 -4.37 13.70
N GLN A 425 43.54 -5.30 13.35
CA GLN A 425 44.11 -6.23 14.31
C GLN A 425 44.91 -5.48 15.38
N LEU A 426 45.73 -4.52 14.98
CA LEU A 426 46.53 -3.71 15.89
C LEU A 426 45.66 -2.91 16.89
N ARG A 427 44.50 -2.37 16.43
CA ARG A 427 43.55 -1.69 17.33
C ARG A 427 42.88 -2.63 18.33
N LEU A 428 42.51 -3.83 17.91
CA LEU A 428 41.99 -4.87 18.79
C LEU A 428 43.05 -5.29 19.83
N ASP A 429 44.28 -5.51 19.37
CA ASP A 429 45.38 -5.87 20.20
C ASP A 429 45.78 -4.76 21.19
N LEU A 430 45.67 -3.47 20.77
CA LEU A 430 45.91 -2.31 21.65
C LEU A 430 44.91 -2.24 22.79
N ALA A 431 43.60 -2.51 22.50
CA ALA A 431 42.59 -2.56 23.55
C ALA A 431 42.88 -3.68 24.57
N ALA A 432 43.33 -4.84 24.08
CA ALA A 432 43.73 -5.95 24.91
C ALA A 432 45.06 -5.65 25.66
N ALA A 433 45.99 -4.90 25.03
CA ALA A 433 47.27 -4.57 25.60
C ALA A 433 47.18 -3.73 26.87
N VAL A 434 46.16 -2.82 26.93
CA VAL A 434 45.90 -2.01 28.14
C VAL A 434 45.45 -2.93 29.28
N ALA A 435 44.56 -3.90 29.00
CA ALA A 435 44.04 -4.84 29.98
C ALA A 435 45.09 -5.85 30.48
N ASN A 436 46.12 -6.11 29.67
CA ASN A 436 47.18 -7.11 29.95
C ASN A 436 48.52 -6.48 30.36
N ASP A 437 48.56 -5.22 30.80
CA ASP A 437 49.77 -4.51 31.24
C ASP A 437 50.92 -4.52 30.24
N GLN A 438 50.62 -4.60 28.94
CA GLN A 438 51.64 -4.61 27.86
C GLN A 438 52.11 -3.22 27.48
N ILE A 439 51.52 -2.15 28.04
CA ILE A 439 51.89 -0.77 27.78
C ILE A 439 52.62 -0.22 28.99
N ALA A 440 53.87 0.20 28.79
CA ALA A 440 54.72 0.83 29.81
C ALA A 440 55.04 2.28 29.43
N ALA A 441 55.29 3.13 30.40
CA ALA A 441 55.80 4.47 30.16
C ALA A 441 57.35 4.45 30.20
N ALA A 442 57.98 4.91 29.10
CA ALA A 442 59.40 5.24 29.11
C ALA A 442 59.55 6.76 29.23
N TYR A 443 60.51 7.19 30.05
CA TYR A 443 60.71 8.60 30.31
C TYR A 443 61.95 9.09 29.56
N GLN A 444 61.81 10.17 28.78
CA GLN A 444 62.91 10.81 28.08
C GLN A 444 63.19 12.17 28.73
N PRO A 445 64.46 12.44 29.13
CA PRO A 445 64.82 13.71 29.73
C PRO A 445 64.75 14.86 28.70
N LEU A 446 64.16 15.98 29.14
CA LEU A 446 64.17 17.24 28.42
C LEU A 446 65.23 18.13 29.09
N VAL A 447 66.22 18.55 28.34
CA VAL A 447 67.32 19.41 28.82
C VAL A 447 67.29 20.76 28.14
N ALA A 448 67.60 21.81 28.85
CA ALA A 448 67.73 23.14 28.30
C ALA A 448 68.99 23.20 27.39
N ALA A 449 68.82 23.59 26.12
CA ALA A 449 69.88 23.55 25.09
C ALA A 449 71.11 24.41 25.42
N GLY A 450 70.92 25.46 26.23
CA GLY A 450 72.03 26.34 26.59
C GLY A 450 72.78 25.94 27.87
N SER A 451 72.16 25.27 28.82
CA SER A 451 72.77 24.96 30.13
C SER A 451 72.91 23.47 30.41
N GLY A 452 72.30 22.61 29.60
CA GLY A 452 72.27 21.16 29.80
C GLY A 452 71.48 20.68 31.04
N LEU A 453 70.86 21.60 31.76
CA LEU A 453 70.11 21.27 32.96
C LEU A 453 68.78 20.57 32.58
N LEU A 454 68.40 19.59 33.39
CA LEU A 454 67.12 18.89 33.24
C LEU A 454 65.98 19.84 33.53
N VAL A 455 65.09 20.09 32.59
CA VAL A 455 63.93 20.97 32.71
C VAL A 455 62.61 20.20 32.81
N GLY A 456 62.64 18.91 32.50
CA GLY A 456 61.48 18.05 32.54
C GLY A 456 61.73 16.65 32.04
N VAL A 457 60.72 15.82 32.02
CA VAL A 457 60.76 14.50 31.42
C VAL A 457 59.52 14.34 30.52
N GLU A 458 59.69 13.78 29.37
CA GLU A 458 58.58 13.38 28.48
C GLU A 458 58.26 11.90 28.72
N ALA A 459 56.96 11.60 28.99
CA ALA A 459 56.51 10.24 29.15
C ALA A 459 56.09 9.70 27.76
N LEU A 460 56.78 8.68 27.28
CA LEU A 460 56.53 8.05 26.00
C LEU A 460 55.99 6.64 26.23
N ALA A 461 54.78 6.35 25.69
CA ALA A 461 54.20 5.01 25.76
C ALA A 461 55.09 4.00 24.98
N ARG A 462 55.33 2.88 25.57
CA ARG A 462 56.01 1.74 24.97
C ARG A 462 55.10 0.51 25.05
N TRP A 463 54.81 -0.06 23.89
CA TRP A 463 53.99 -1.26 23.81
C TRP A 463 54.86 -2.46 23.47
N THR A 464 54.85 -3.46 24.33
CA THR A 464 55.49 -4.76 24.10
C THR A 464 54.47 -5.69 23.47
N HIS A 465 54.43 -5.69 22.12
CA HIS A 465 53.51 -6.52 21.37
C HIS A 465 53.91 -8.02 21.51
N PRO A 466 52.92 -8.96 21.74
CA PRO A 466 53.21 -10.39 21.76
C PRO A 466 53.90 -10.87 20.47
N PRO A 467 54.88 -11.80 20.52
CA PRO A 467 55.58 -12.27 19.34
C PRO A 467 54.64 -13.04 18.40
N GLY A 468 54.50 -12.61 17.15
CA GLY A 468 53.68 -13.23 16.12
C GLY A 468 53.07 -12.29 15.10
N VAL A 469 52.85 -11.01 15.43
CA VAL A 469 52.43 -9.98 14.48
C VAL A 469 53.64 -9.24 13.93
N ARG A 470 53.83 -9.24 12.61
CA ARG A 470 54.88 -8.44 11.95
C ARG A 470 54.52 -6.97 12.12
N SER A 471 55.10 -6.31 13.14
CA SER A 471 55.11 -4.87 13.21
C SER A 471 56.05 -4.35 12.13
N GLY A 472 55.51 -3.62 11.15
CA GLY A 472 56.34 -2.83 10.21
C GLY A 472 57.18 -1.77 10.97
N PRO A 473 58.20 -1.21 10.37
CA PRO A 473 59.17 -0.30 11.04
C PRO A 473 58.55 1.00 11.59
N THR A 474 57.26 1.23 11.44
CA THR A 474 56.51 2.42 11.89
C THR A 474 55.84 2.29 13.27
N ALA A 475 55.90 1.11 13.92
CA ALA A 475 55.27 0.91 15.23
C ALA A 475 55.98 1.67 16.39
N SER A 476 57.08 2.40 16.12
CA SER A 476 57.75 3.26 17.08
C SER A 476 57.48 4.76 16.90
N SER A 477 56.52 5.15 16.05
CA SER A 477 56.16 6.56 15.89
C SER A 477 55.46 7.11 17.14
N PRO A 478 55.91 8.19 17.74
CA PRO A 478 55.30 8.74 18.94
C PRO A 478 53.90 9.28 18.61
N TRP A 479 52.92 8.81 19.35
CA TRP A 479 51.59 9.42 19.33
C TRP A 479 51.69 10.86 19.78
N ARG A 480 51.64 11.81 18.85
CA ARG A 480 51.48 13.21 19.22
C ARG A 480 50.10 13.41 19.78
N SER A 481 49.98 13.64 21.07
CA SER A 481 48.74 14.14 21.67
C SER A 481 48.47 15.53 21.09
N ARG A 482 47.48 15.66 20.19
CA ARG A 482 46.93 16.99 19.93
C ARG A 482 46.14 17.39 21.18
N ARG A 483 46.69 18.29 21.98
CA ARG A 483 45.93 19.19 22.84
C ARG A 483 45.57 20.39 21.99
N GLY A 484 44.30 20.73 21.98
CA GLY A 484 43.69 21.95 21.51
C GLY A 484 42.22 21.83 21.79
#